data_934e763d3631ed7fa4fe8dc6dd2905e2
#
_entry.id   934e763d3631ed7fa4fe8dc6dd2905e2
#
_cell.length_a   1.000
_cell.length_b   1.000
_cell.length_c   1.000
_cell.angle_alpha   90.00
_cell.angle_beta   90.00
_cell.angle_gamma   90.00
#
_symmetry.space_group_name_H-M   'P 1'
#
loop_
_entity.id
_entity.type
_entity.pdbx_description
1 polymer ?
#
loop_
_entity_poly.entity_id
_entity_poly.type
_entity_poly.pdbx_seq_one_letter_code
_entity_poly.pdbx_strand_id
1 'polypeptide(L)'
;MGSEYAEMARVFKAFCDENRLQILALLRSGEKCACKLLEELQIGQSTLSHHMKILCDSGVVRGRKEGKWVHYSLDPAGTARARQLLEQQLALSSNEVQDMGPCCGGK
;
A
#
# COMPACT_ATOMS: atom_id res chain seq x y z
N MET A 1 21.80 3.14 5.08
CA MET A 1 21.17 2.62 6.09
C MET A 1 19.74 2.99 6.16
N GLY A 2 18.97 2.39 5.64
CA GLY A 2 17.59 2.69 5.75
C GLY A 2 17.17 2.54 7.17
N SER A 3 16.36 3.39 7.62
CA SER A 3 15.78 3.22 8.92
C SER A 3 14.50 2.44 8.76
N GLU A 4 14.00 1.95 9.87
CA GLU A 4 12.70 1.29 9.82
C GLU A 4 11.61 2.28 9.44
N TYR A 5 11.82 3.57 9.71
CA TYR A 5 10.84 4.57 9.29
C TYR A 5 10.84 4.75 7.78
N ALA A 6 12.01 4.62 7.15
CA ALA A 6 12.07 4.70 5.70
C ALA A 6 11.31 3.54 5.07
N GLU A 7 11.43 2.36 5.66
CA GLU A 7 10.71 1.20 5.15
C GLU A 7 9.21 1.36 5.34
N MET A 8 8.81 1.83 6.53
CA MET A 8 7.39 2.08 6.79
C MET A 8 6.82 3.08 5.81
N ALA A 9 7.58 4.15 5.54
CA ALA A 9 7.11 5.18 4.62
C ALA A 9 6.91 4.60 3.23
N ARG A 10 7.78 3.68 2.82
CA ARG A 10 7.63 3.05 1.52
C ARG A 10 6.33 2.25 1.46
N VAL A 11 6.01 1.54 2.53
CA VAL A 11 4.77 0.77 2.57
C VAL A 11 3.56 1.69 2.57
N PHE A 12 3.59 2.72 3.40
CA PHE A 12 2.43 3.60 3.51
C PHE A 12 2.22 4.43 2.25
N LYS A 13 3.30 4.70 1.53
CA LYS A 13 3.19 5.44 0.28
C LYS A 13 2.28 4.73 -0.72
N ALA A 14 2.24 3.40 -0.63
CA ALA A 14 1.40 2.63 -1.53
C ALA A 14 -0.08 2.99 -1.39
N PHE A 15 -0.47 3.55 -0.25
CA PHE A 15 -1.87 3.87 0.00
C PHE A 15 -2.19 5.34 -0.18
N CYS A 16 -1.27 6.11 -0.74
CA CYS A 16 -1.45 7.55 -0.81
C CYS A 16 -1.80 8.04 -2.21
N ASP A 17 -2.69 7.35 -2.88
CA ASP A 17 -3.10 7.75 -4.22
C ASP A 17 -4.43 7.08 -4.55
N GLU A 18 -5.34 7.84 -5.16
CA GLU A 18 -6.66 7.32 -5.49
C GLU A 18 -6.60 6.11 -6.40
N ASN A 19 -5.76 6.18 -7.43
CA ASN A 19 -5.65 5.04 -8.35
C ASN A 19 -5.13 3.82 -7.64
N ARG A 20 -4.15 3.99 -6.77
CA ARG A 20 -3.61 2.84 -6.06
C ARG A 20 -4.63 2.23 -5.11
N LEU A 21 -5.44 3.07 -4.47
CA LEU A 21 -6.49 2.53 -3.61
C LEU A 21 -7.52 1.76 -4.43
N GLN A 22 -7.86 2.25 -5.62
CA GLN A 22 -8.78 1.55 -6.49
C GLN A 22 -8.20 0.22 -6.96
N ILE A 23 -6.91 0.21 -7.28
CA ILE A 23 -6.26 -1.04 -7.67
C ILE A 23 -6.37 -2.07 -6.56
N LEU A 24 -6.09 -1.66 -5.33
CA LEU A 24 -6.19 -2.59 -4.20
C LEU A 24 -7.61 -3.10 -4.05
N ALA A 25 -8.59 -2.22 -4.23
CA ALA A 25 -9.98 -2.64 -4.14
C ALA A 25 -10.31 -3.70 -5.19
N LEU A 26 -9.82 -3.51 -6.40
CA LEU A 26 -10.07 -4.48 -7.47
C LEU A 26 -9.39 -5.82 -7.17
N LEU A 27 -8.22 -5.78 -6.56
CA LEU A 27 -7.48 -7.01 -6.29
C LEU A 27 -8.03 -7.78 -5.10
N ARG A 28 -8.93 -7.17 -4.32
CA ARG A 28 -9.49 -7.88 -3.17
C ARG A 28 -10.30 -9.11 -3.58
N SER A 29 -10.84 -9.11 -4.79
CA SER A 29 -11.60 -10.26 -5.25
C SER A 29 -10.75 -11.31 -5.95
N GLY A 30 -9.45 -11.09 -6.02
CA GLY A 30 -8.55 -12.06 -6.62
C GLY A 30 -7.63 -11.45 -7.64
N GLU A 31 -6.82 -12.30 -8.24
CA GLU A 31 -5.82 -11.87 -9.21
C GLU A 31 -6.49 -11.20 -10.41
N LYS A 32 -5.83 -10.17 -10.92
CA LYS A 32 -6.32 -9.46 -12.11
C LYS A 32 -5.18 -9.25 -13.08
N CYS A 33 -5.48 -9.38 -14.35
CA CYS A 33 -4.55 -9.05 -15.41
C CYS A 33 -4.39 -7.54 -15.49
N ALA A 34 -3.17 -7.10 -15.83
CA ALA A 34 -2.95 -5.67 -16.04
C ALA A 34 -3.93 -5.08 -17.05
N CYS A 35 -4.31 -5.87 -18.05
CA CYS A 35 -5.26 -5.39 -19.03
C CYS A 35 -6.61 -5.06 -18.40
N LYS A 36 -7.02 -5.84 -17.42
CA LYS A 36 -8.27 -5.58 -16.72
C LYS A 36 -8.18 -4.30 -15.90
N LEU A 37 -7.03 -4.10 -15.26
CA LEU A 37 -6.82 -2.90 -14.47
C LEU A 37 -6.84 -1.65 -15.35
N LEU A 38 -6.22 -1.74 -16.52
CA LEU A 38 -6.24 -0.61 -17.45
C LEU A 38 -7.67 -0.27 -17.86
N GLU A 39 -8.45 -1.30 -18.11
CA GLU A 39 -9.83 -1.13 -18.53
C GLU A 39 -10.66 -0.47 -17.44
N GLU A 40 -10.52 -0.97 -16.21
CA GLU A 40 -11.34 -0.49 -15.11
C GLU A 40 -10.96 0.93 -14.69
N LEU A 41 -9.66 1.23 -14.71
CA LEU A 41 -9.21 2.52 -14.24
C LEU A 41 -9.17 3.57 -15.32
N GLN A 42 -9.16 3.14 -16.57
CA GLN A 42 -9.12 4.05 -17.72
C GLN A 42 -7.91 4.98 -17.65
N ILE A 43 -6.76 4.40 -17.38
CA ILE A 43 -5.50 5.14 -17.35
C ILE A 43 -4.55 4.52 -18.36
N GLY A 44 -3.50 5.25 -18.67
CA GLY A 44 -2.51 4.77 -19.61
C GLY A 44 -1.64 3.68 -19.02
N GLN A 45 -0.98 2.96 -19.92
CA GLN A 45 -0.15 1.83 -19.49
C GLN A 45 1.04 2.28 -18.65
N SER A 46 1.66 3.39 -19.01
CA SER A 46 2.80 3.85 -18.24
C SER A 46 2.37 4.35 -16.86
N THR A 47 1.18 4.93 -16.77
CA THR A 47 0.67 5.35 -15.47
C THR A 47 0.40 4.14 -14.59
N LEU A 48 -0.21 3.10 -15.15
CA LEU A 48 -0.44 1.88 -14.39
C LEU A 48 0.89 1.27 -13.95
N SER A 49 1.87 1.21 -14.84
CA SER A 49 3.17 0.63 -14.49
C SER A 49 3.80 1.37 -13.33
N HIS A 50 3.66 2.70 -13.31
CA HIS A 50 4.20 3.49 -12.21
C HIS A 50 3.54 3.12 -10.89
N HIS A 51 2.23 3.03 -10.90
CA HIS A 51 1.51 2.67 -9.67
C HIS A 51 1.83 1.25 -9.23
N MET A 52 1.90 0.31 -10.19
CA MET A 52 2.17 -1.06 -9.82
C MET A 52 3.58 -1.24 -9.27
N LYS A 53 4.54 -0.44 -9.77
CA LYS A 53 5.88 -0.52 -9.22
C LYS A 53 5.89 -0.11 -7.75
N ILE A 54 5.18 0.95 -7.42
CA ILE A 54 5.09 1.40 -6.03
C ILE A 54 4.41 0.35 -5.16
N LEU A 55 3.31 -0.22 -5.65
CA LEU A 55 2.60 -1.24 -4.90
C LEU A 55 3.42 -2.50 -4.71
N CYS A 56 4.13 -2.93 -5.75
CA CYS A 56 4.96 -4.12 -5.64
C CYS A 56 6.16 -3.88 -4.73
N ASP A 57 6.76 -2.70 -4.83
CA ASP A 57 7.90 -2.37 -3.96
C ASP A 57 7.49 -2.34 -2.50
N SER A 58 6.25 -2.01 -2.21
CA SER A 58 5.76 -2.00 -0.84
C SER A 58 5.57 -3.40 -0.28
N GLY A 59 5.50 -4.40 -1.15
CA GLY A 59 5.25 -5.77 -0.74
C GLY A 59 3.78 -6.12 -0.62
N VAL A 60 2.89 -5.17 -0.79
CA VAL A 60 1.46 -5.41 -0.63
C VAL A 60 0.88 -6.15 -1.82
N VAL A 61 1.46 -5.93 -3.00
CA VAL A 61 1.01 -6.55 -4.24
C VAL A 61 2.17 -7.33 -4.83
N ARG A 62 1.86 -8.42 -5.50
CA ARG A 62 2.86 -9.17 -6.24
C ARG A 62 2.38 -9.36 -7.66
N GLY A 63 3.35 -9.48 -8.58
CA GLY A 63 3.04 -9.66 -9.99
C GLY A 63 3.56 -10.98 -10.49
N ARG A 64 2.83 -11.57 -11.41
CA ARG A 64 3.21 -12.81 -12.04
C ARG A 64 3.10 -12.61 -13.54
N LYS A 65 4.18 -12.85 -14.25
CA LYS A 65 4.18 -12.65 -15.68
C LYS A 65 3.69 -13.89 -16.38
N GLU A 66 2.77 -13.70 -17.30
CA GLU A 66 2.25 -14.79 -18.09
C GLU A 66 2.03 -14.28 -19.51
N GLY A 67 2.82 -14.80 -20.45
CA GLY A 67 2.80 -14.28 -21.79
C GLY A 67 3.27 -12.86 -21.81
N LYS A 68 2.53 -12.00 -22.47
CA LYS A 68 2.93 -10.60 -22.56
C LYS A 68 2.26 -9.74 -21.49
N TRP A 69 1.45 -10.35 -20.62
CA TRP A 69 0.74 -9.59 -19.59
C TRP A 69 1.21 -10.01 -18.21
N VAL A 70 1.15 -9.06 -17.29
CA VAL A 70 1.43 -9.33 -15.90
C VAL A 70 0.09 -9.44 -15.17
N HIS A 71 0.02 -10.41 -14.27
CA HIS A 71 -1.15 -10.61 -13.43
C HIS A 71 -0.79 -10.22 -12.01
N TYR A 72 -1.61 -9.41 -11.39
CA TYR A 72 -1.32 -8.88 -10.07
C TYR A 72 -2.29 -9.43 -9.04
N SER A 73 -1.80 -9.62 -7.85
CA SER A 73 -2.63 -10.09 -6.75
C SER A 73 -2.11 -9.51 -5.44
N LEU A 74 -2.97 -9.45 -4.45
CA LEU A 74 -2.56 -9.04 -3.13
C LEU A 74 -1.67 -10.13 -2.53
N ASP A 75 -0.60 -9.71 -1.89
CA ASP A 75 0.30 -10.63 -1.23
C ASP A 75 -0.15 -10.78 0.22
N PRO A 76 -0.57 -11.99 0.64
CA PRO A 76 -1.08 -12.13 2.01
C PRO A 76 -0.07 -11.73 3.08
N ALA A 77 1.19 -12.11 2.90
CA ALA A 77 2.22 -11.75 3.88
C ALA A 77 2.47 -10.25 3.86
N GLY A 78 2.50 -9.66 2.66
CA GLY A 78 2.75 -8.23 2.54
C GLY A 78 1.62 -7.39 3.10
N THR A 79 0.38 -7.81 2.87
CA THR A 79 -0.75 -7.06 3.42
C THR A 79 -0.81 -7.20 4.94
N ALA A 80 -0.49 -8.38 5.46
CA ALA A 80 -0.44 -8.55 6.92
C ALA A 80 0.63 -7.67 7.53
N ARG A 81 1.78 -7.58 6.87
CA ARG A 81 2.86 -6.74 7.38
C ARG A 81 2.46 -5.28 7.36
N ALA A 82 1.79 -4.85 6.30
CA ALA A 82 1.36 -3.45 6.20
C ALA A 82 0.40 -3.10 7.35
N ARG A 83 -0.54 -3.99 7.62
CA ARG A 83 -1.47 -3.76 8.74
C ARG A 83 -0.73 -3.68 10.06
N GLN A 84 0.26 -4.54 10.23
CA GLN A 84 1.03 -4.59 11.46
C GLN A 84 1.83 -3.32 11.65
N LEU A 85 2.45 -2.83 10.58
CA LEU A 85 3.23 -1.60 10.65
C LEU A 85 2.33 -0.42 11.00
N LEU A 86 1.16 -0.37 10.40
CA LEU A 86 0.24 0.72 10.69
C LEU A 86 -0.22 0.67 12.14
N GLU A 87 -0.55 -0.53 12.60
CA GLU A 87 -1.00 -0.69 13.97
C GLU A 87 0.08 -0.26 14.96
N GLN A 88 1.32 -0.66 14.68
CA GLN A 88 2.44 -0.26 15.54
C GLN A 88 2.60 1.25 15.58
N GLN A 89 2.44 1.88 14.43
CA GLN A 89 2.67 3.30 14.33
C GLN A 89 1.61 4.11 15.05
N LEU A 90 0.41 3.58 15.13
CA LEU A 90 -0.70 4.30 15.72
C LEU A 90 -1.06 3.82 17.12
N ALA A 91 -0.34 2.83 17.64
CA ALA A 91 -0.66 2.30 18.95
C ALA A 91 -0.30 3.32 20.02
N LEU A 92 -1.21 3.50 20.95
CA LEU A 92 -0.98 4.39 22.06
C LEU A 92 -0.27 3.64 23.17
N SER A 93 0.68 4.29 23.77
CA SER A 93 1.34 3.76 24.95
C SER A 93 0.50 4.11 26.16
N SER A 94 0.32 3.16 27.07
CA SER A 94 -0.50 3.42 28.23
C SER A 94 0.09 4.52 29.10
N ASN A 95 1.40 4.66 29.10
CA ASN A 95 2.01 5.72 29.88
C ASN A 95 1.75 7.07 29.29
N GLU A 96 1.71 7.15 27.98
CA GLU A 96 1.59 8.43 27.32
C GLU A 96 0.19 8.94 27.27
N VAL A 97 -0.75 8.06 27.44
CA VAL A 97 -2.14 8.49 27.44
C VAL A 97 -2.37 9.52 28.53
N GLN A 98 -1.68 9.35 29.64
CA GLN A 98 -1.88 10.26 30.76
C GLN A 98 -1.24 11.60 30.56
N ASP A 99 -0.37 11.70 29.60
CA ASP A 99 0.31 12.95 29.38
C ASP A 99 -0.36 13.81 28.34
N MET A 100 -1.56 13.51 28.01
CA MET A 100 -2.22 14.31 27.01
C MET A 100 -2.58 15.64 27.61
N GLY A 101 -1.66 16.49 27.59
CA GLY A 101 -1.89 17.79 28.14
C GLY A 101 -2.24 18.79 27.07
N PRO A 102 -2.49 19.98 27.49
CA PRO A 102 -2.90 21.04 26.57
C PRO A 102 -1.81 21.46 25.62
N CYS A 103 -0.60 21.11 25.87
CA CYS A 103 0.47 21.61 25.04
C CYS A 103 0.34 21.15 23.60
N CYS A 104 -0.21 19.98 23.39
CA CYS A 104 -0.32 19.50 22.04
C CYS A 104 -1.47 20.12 21.34
N GLY A 105 -2.41 20.53 22.08
CA GLY A 105 -3.58 20.97 21.45
C GLY A 105 -3.41 22.22 20.66
N GLY A 106 -2.44 22.84 20.84
CA GLY A 106 -2.28 24.02 20.10
C GLY A 106 -2.80 23.95 18.69
N LYS A 107 -3.15 23.68 18.87
CA LYS A 107 -3.46 23.73 18.06
C LYS A 107 -3.86 24.06 17.71
#